data_413caf604f64ef5d46d8584651f10e65
#
_entry.id   413caf604f64ef5d46d8584651f10e65
#
_cell.length_a   1.000
_cell.length_b   1.000
_cell.length_c   1.000
_cell.angle_alpha   90.00
_cell.angle_beta   90.00
_cell.angle_gamma   90.00
#
_symmetry.space_group_name_H-M   'P 1'
#
loop_
_entity.id
_entity.type
_entity.pdbx_description
1 polymer ?
#
loop_
_entity_poly.entity_id
_entity_poly.type
_entity_poly.pdbx_seq_one_letter_code
_entity_poly.pdbx_strand_id
1 'polypeptide(L)'
;SRIEQEEIFGPVLSVIRVKDADEAFRVNNGVKYGLSSSLYTQDVNLAFRAMQELDNGITYVNAPTIGAEAHLPFGGVKQTGNGHREGGWEVYEFYSETKVGYVDYSGTLQRAQIDNYDD
;
A
#
# COMPACT_ATOMS: atom_id res chain seq x y z
N SER A 1 2.25 11.30 22.87
CA SER A 1 1.02 11.13 23.68
C SER A 1 0.34 9.80 23.36
N ARG A 2 -0.32 9.15 24.32
CA ARG A 2 -1.05 7.90 24.04
C ARG A 2 -2.13 8.09 22.98
N ILE A 3 -2.84 9.20 22.99
CA ILE A 3 -3.94 9.50 22.07
C ILE A 3 -3.51 9.64 20.61
N GLU A 4 -2.25 9.95 20.37
CA GLU A 4 -1.70 9.98 19.00
C GLU A 4 -1.18 8.62 18.52
N GLN A 5 -0.93 7.70 19.44
CA GLN A 5 -0.30 6.41 19.17
C GLN A 5 -1.28 5.23 19.24
N GLU A 6 -2.42 5.42 19.88
CA GLU A 6 -3.42 4.38 20.11
C GLU A 6 -4.71 4.72 19.37
N GLU A 7 -5.31 3.72 18.75
CA GLU A 7 -6.63 3.85 18.16
C GLU A 7 -7.70 3.86 19.26
N ILE A 8 -8.45 4.96 19.35
CA ILE A 8 -9.51 5.10 20.37
C ILE A 8 -10.81 4.44 19.91
N PHE A 9 -11.01 4.29 18.62
CA PHE A 9 -12.20 3.75 17.97
C PHE A 9 -13.50 4.45 18.39
N GLY A 10 -13.50 5.78 18.33
CA GLY A 10 -14.60 6.65 18.70
C GLY A 10 -14.49 8.05 18.08
N PRO A 11 -15.41 8.97 18.37
CA PRO A 11 -15.43 10.32 17.81
C PRO A 11 -14.34 11.21 18.43
N VAL A 12 -13.09 10.82 18.33
CA VAL A 12 -11.92 11.51 18.90
C VAL A 12 -11.03 11.99 17.77
N LEU A 13 -10.70 13.28 17.77
CA LEU A 13 -9.78 13.91 16.84
C LEU A 13 -8.59 14.49 17.63
N SER A 14 -7.39 14.04 17.30
CA SER A 14 -6.13 14.61 17.83
C SER A 14 -5.62 15.69 16.88
N VAL A 15 -5.27 16.85 17.42
CA VAL A 15 -4.68 17.95 16.66
C VAL A 15 -3.27 18.18 17.15
N ILE A 16 -2.30 18.07 16.25
CA ILE A 16 -0.88 18.23 16.52
C ILE A 16 -0.36 19.40 15.69
N ARG A 17 0.22 20.40 16.38
CA ARG A 17 0.89 21.49 15.68
C ARG A 17 2.29 21.05 15.27
N VAL A 18 2.64 21.35 14.04
CA VAL A 18 3.97 21.11 13.47
C VAL A 18 4.53 22.40 12.89
N LYS A 19 5.84 22.51 12.82
CA LYS A 19 6.51 23.73 12.35
C LYS A 19 6.66 23.77 10.83
N ASP A 20 6.75 22.62 10.20
CA ASP A 20 7.01 22.45 8.76
C ASP A 20 6.50 21.09 8.26
N ALA A 21 6.61 20.88 6.96
CA ALA A 21 6.20 19.63 6.31
C ALA A 21 7.05 18.42 6.75
N ASP A 22 8.35 18.62 6.98
CA ASP A 22 9.24 17.54 7.43
C ASP A 22 8.81 17.00 8.80
N GLU A 23 8.42 17.89 9.69
CA GLU A 23 7.87 17.50 10.98
C GLU A 23 6.51 16.82 10.82
N ALA A 24 5.64 17.32 9.93
CA ALA A 24 4.35 16.70 9.64
C ALA A 24 4.53 15.25 9.17
N PHE A 25 5.41 15.01 8.23
CA PHE A 25 5.68 13.66 7.70
C PHE A 25 6.27 12.75 8.77
N ARG A 26 7.20 13.26 9.57
CA ARG A 26 7.76 12.49 10.69
C ARG A 26 6.70 12.12 11.73
N VAL A 27 5.79 13.03 12.07
CA VAL A 27 4.69 12.77 13.00
C VAL A 27 3.73 11.74 12.41
N ASN A 28 3.32 11.90 11.14
CA ASN A 28 2.47 10.94 10.45
C ASN A 28 3.08 9.53 10.44
N ASN A 29 4.36 9.44 10.12
CA ASN A 29 5.07 8.17 10.01
C ASN A 29 5.44 7.56 11.38
N GLY A 30 5.38 8.36 12.45
CA GLY A 30 5.79 7.96 13.80
C GLY A 30 4.81 7.09 14.56
N VAL A 31 3.71 6.64 13.93
CA VAL A 31 2.73 5.74 14.53
C VAL A 31 2.85 4.33 13.96
N LYS A 32 2.37 3.34 14.69
CA LYS A 32 2.40 1.94 14.27
C LYS A 32 1.37 1.58 13.19
N TYR A 33 0.46 2.47 12.90
CA TYR A 33 -0.58 2.31 11.88
C TYR A 33 -0.24 3.07 10.60
N GLY A 34 -0.84 2.69 9.49
CA GLY A 34 -0.64 3.35 8.21
C GLY A 34 -1.73 2.99 7.20
N LEU A 35 -2.99 3.36 7.48
CA LEU A 35 -4.07 3.12 6.52
C LEU A 35 -4.07 4.20 5.44
N SER A 36 -4.37 5.43 5.81
CA SER A 36 -4.49 6.53 4.86
C SER A 36 -4.06 7.86 5.47
N SER A 37 -3.55 8.73 4.62
CA SER A 37 -3.22 10.11 4.96
C SER A 37 -3.67 11.06 3.84
N SER A 38 -3.94 12.30 4.19
CA SER A 38 -4.27 13.35 3.24
C SER A 38 -3.42 14.59 3.47
N LEU A 39 -2.86 15.10 2.40
CA LEU A 39 -2.17 16.38 2.37
C LEU A 39 -2.99 17.40 1.58
N TYR A 40 -3.24 18.57 2.16
CA TYR A 40 -3.82 19.70 1.45
C TYR A 40 -2.74 20.73 1.14
N THR A 41 -2.47 20.94 -0.14
CA THR A 41 -1.41 21.85 -0.60
C THR A 41 -1.69 22.38 -2.01
N GLN A 42 -1.11 23.53 -2.33
CA GLN A 42 -1.02 24.06 -3.70
C GLN A 42 0.39 23.86 -4.30
N ASP A 43 1.34 23.39 -3.49
CA ASP A 43 2.70 23.09 -3.95
C ASP A 43 2.76 21.67 -4.52
N VAL A 44 2.97 21.57 -5.84
CA VAL A 44 3.07 20.30 -6.55
C VAL A 44 4.24 19.45 -6.08
N ASN A 45 5.37 20.07 -5.71
CA ASN A 45 6.53 19.33 -5.22
C ASN A 45 6.23 18.68 -3.86
N LEU A 46 5.55 19.41 -2.99
CA LEU A 46 5.12 18.87 -1.70
C LEU A 46 4.10 17.73 -1.86
N ALA A 47 3.20 17.84 -2.86
CA ALA A 47 2.25 16.78 -3.18
C ALA A 47 2.96 15.48 -3.59
N PHE A 48 3.95 15.57 -4.48
CA PHE A 48 4.75 14.40 -4.90
C PHE A 48 5.60 13.84 -3.76
N ARG A 49 6.18 14.71 -2.93
CA ARG A 49 6.88 14.27 -1.71
C ARG A 49 5.97 13.49 -0.78
N ALA A 50 4.74 13.94 -0.55
CA ALA A 50 3.78 13.23 0.28
C ALA A 50 3.50 11.82 -0.23
N MET A 51 3.33 11.65 -1.53
CA MET A 51 3.12 10.32 -2.13
C MET A 51 4.32 9.39 -1.98
N GLN A 52 5.54 9.93 -1.85
CA GLN A 52 6.76 9.15 -1.69
C GLN A 52 7.13 8.89 -0.22
N GLU A 53 6.90 9.86 0.65
CA GLU A 53 7.44 9.87 2.01
C GLU A 53 6.41 9.47 3.08
N LEU A 54 5.10 9.60 2.81
CA LEU A 54 4.08 9.18 3.77
C LEU A 54 3.95 7.65 3.81
N ASP A 55 4.17 7.10 4.99
CA ASP A 55 4.21 5.67 5.25
C ASP A 55 2.80 5.12 5.56
N ASN A 56 1.98 5.07 4.52
CA ASN A 56 0.60 4.61 4.56
C ASN A 56 0.23 3.89 3.26
N GLY A 57 -0.86 3.13 3.28
CA GLY A 57 -1.33 2.39 2.11
C GLY A 57 -2.01 3.27 1.07
N ILE A 58 -2.62 4.38 1.49
CA ILE A 58 -3.35 5.29 0.60
C ILE A 58 -2.98 6.73 0.94
N THR A 59 -2.43 7.45 -0.04
CA THR A 59 -2.15 8.88 0.08
C THR A 59 -3.12 9.69 -0.77
N TYR A 60 -3.82 10.60 -0.13
CA TYR A 60 -4.68 11.58 -0.79
C TYR A 60 -4.01 12.94 -0.87
N VAL A 61 -4.23 13.65 -1.95
CA VAL A 61 -3.83 15.06 -2.08
C VAL A 61 -5.07 15.87 -2.41
N ASN A 62 -5.34 16.90 -1.59
CA ASN A 62 -6.49 17.79 -1.71
C ASN A 62 -7.86 17.07 -1.73
N ALA A 63 -7.92 15.90 -1.10
CA ALA A 63 -9.13 15.11 -0.93
C ALA A 63 -9.16 14.53 0.49
N PRO A 64 -10.32 14.30 1.09
CA PRO A 64 -10.41 13.67 2.41
C PRO A 64 -10.02 12.20 2.34
N THR A 65 -9.70 11.62 3.50
CA THR A 65 -9.37 10.18 3.63
C THR A 65 -10.59 9.26 3.62
N ILE A 66 -11.76 9.77 3.34
CA ILE A 66 -13.00 9.02 3.19
C ILE A 66 -13.21 8.66 1.71
N GLY A 67 -13.76 7.48 1.46
CA GLY A 67 -14.07 7.03 0.11
C GLY A 67 -12.99 6.10 -0.45
N ALA A 68 -13.25 4.81 -0.36
CA ALA A 68 -12.50 3.81 -1.10
C ALA A 68 -13.17 3.59 -2.45
N GLU A 69 -12.39 3.64 -3.51
CA GLU A 69 -12.85 3.34 -4.86
C GLU A 69 -12.64 1.85 -5.15
N ALA A 70 -13.68 1.15 -5.58
CA ALA A 70 -13.64 -0.30 -5.78
C ALA A 70 -12.57 -0.77 -6.80
N HIS A 71 -12.16 0.10 -7.71
CA HIS A 71 -11.15 -0.19 -8.71
C HIS A 71 -9.71 0.08 -8.25
N LEU A 72 -9.54 0.64 -7.06
CA LEU A 72 -8.23 0.90 -6.45
C LEU A 72 -7.96 -0.05 -5.29
N PRO A 73 -6.71 -0.48 -5.12
CA PRO A 73 -6.34 -1.28 -3.95
C PRO A 73 -6.55 -0.51 -2.66
N PHE A 74 -7.29 -1.10 -1.73
CA PHE A 74 -7.55 -0.55 -0.41
C PHE A 74 -6.86 -1.38 0.67
N GLY A 75 -6.09 -0.74 1.50
CA GLY A 75 -5.42 -1.37 2.64
C GLY A 75 -4.26 -0.56 3.15
N GLY A 76 -3.79 -0.90 4.33
CA GLY A 76 -2.74 -0.19 5.03
C GLY A 76 -1.38 -0.91 4.99
N VAL A 77 -0.42 -0.24 5.60
CA VAL A 77 0.92 -0.76 5.89
C VAL A 77 1.13 -0.86 7.40
N LYS A 78 2.30 -1.29 7.85
CA LYS A 78 2.65 -1.48 9.26
C LYS A 78 1.66 -2.43 9.95
N GLN A 79 1.10 -2.05 11.09
CA GLN A 79 0.14 -2.85 11.86
C GLN A 79 -1.32 -2.61 11.42
N THR A 80 -1.54 -2.05 10.25
CA THR A 80 -2.86 -1.87 9.67
C THR A 80 -3.18 -2.98 8.68
N GLY A 81 -4.20 -3.80 8.99
CA GLY A 81 -4.62 -4.93 8.16
C GLY A 81 -3.68 -6.14 8.27
N ASN A 82 -3.80 -7.03 7.30
CA ASN A 82 -3.09 -8.33 7.25
C ASN A 82 -2.06 -8.41 6.10
N GLY A 83 -1.75 -7.29 5.45
CA GLY A 83 -0.82 -7.21 4.33
C GLY A 83 -1.46 -7.35 2.95
N HIS A 84 -2.71 -7.77 2.86
CA HIS A 84 -3.46 -7.81 1.61
C HIS A 84 -4.15 -6.48 1.31
N ARG A 85 -4.57 -6.33 0.06
CA ARG A 85 -5.36 -5.19 -0.40
C ARG A 85 -6.72 -5.69 -0.87
N GLU A 86 -7.77 -4.93 -0.56
CA GLU A 86 -9.11 -5.12 -1.12
C GLU A 86 -9.29 -4.22 -2.35
N GLY A 87 -10.15 -4.61 -3.26
CA GLY A 87 -10.38 -3.86 -4.49
C GLY A 87 -9.22 -3.93 -5.48
N GLY A 88 -9.37 -3.25 -6.61
CA GLY A 88 -8.39 -3.27 -7.67
C GLY A 88 -8.13 -4.67 -8.24
N TRP A 89 -6.97 -4.84 -8.86
CA TRP A 89 -6.56 -6.11 -9.44
C TRP A 89 -6.16 -7.16 -8.40
N GLU A 90 -5.77 -6.73 -7.22
CA GLU A 90 -5.33 -7.59 -6.13
C GLU A 90 -6.45 -8.52 -5.63
N VAL A 91 -7.71 -8.13 -5.86
CA VAL A 91 -8.87 -8.95 -5.50
C VAL A 91 -8.88 -10.30 -6.23
N TYR A 92 -8.38 -10.36 -7.45
CA TYR A 92 -8.31 -11.61 -8.21
C TYR A 92 -7.31 -12.58 -7.59
N GLU A 93 -6.17 -12.11 -7.14
CA GLU A 93 -5.19 -12.94 -6.43
C GLU A 93 -5.69 -13.38 -5.06
N PHE A 94 -6.41 -12.50 -4.37
CA PHE A 94 -6.94 -12.78 -3.04
C PHE A 94 -8.04 -13.86 -3.05
N TYR A 95 -8.91 -13.87 -4.06
CA TYR A 95 -10.04 -14.77 -4.14
C TYR A 95 -9.84 -15.94 -5.10
N SER A 96 -8.67 -16.15 -5.66
CA SER A 96 -8.38 -17.24 -6.56
C SER A 96 -7.01 -17.87 -6.30
N GLU A 97 -6.85 -19.10 -6.75
CA GLU A 97 -5.57 -19.79 -6.75
C GLU A 97 -5.02 -19.85 -8.17
N THR A 98 -3.75 -19.48 -8.33
CA THR A 98 -3.07 -19.57 -9.62
C THR A 98 -2.78 -21.03 -9.94
N LYS A 99 -3.25 -21.49 -11.13
CA LYS A 99 -2.94 -22.79 -11.68
C LYS A 99 -2.23 -22.62 -13.03
N VAL A 100 -1.05 -23.23 -13.15
CA VAL A 100 -0.33 -23.29 -14.42
C VAL A 100 -0.67 -24.58 -15.15
N GLY A 101 -1.14 -24.46 -16.39
CA GLY A 101 -1.29 -25.55 -17.30
C GLY A 101 -0.20 -25.48 -18.37
N TYR A 102 0.60 -26.54 -18.49
CA TYR A 102 1.59 -26.67 -19.55
C TYR A 102 1.24 -27.88 -20.41
N VAL A 103 1.06 -27.66 -21.71
CA VAL A 103 0.73 -28.71 -22.65
C VAL A 103 1.78 -28.74 -23.76
N ASP A 104 2.57 -29.80 -23.81
CA ASP A 104 3.49 -30.04 -24.91
C ASP A 104 2.87 -31.03 -25.91
N TYR A 105 2.71 -30.58 -27.14
CA TYR A 105 2.24 -31.37 -28.26
C TYR A 105 3.27 -31.48 -29.40
N SER A 106 4.53 -31.15 -29.10
CA SER A 106 5.60 -31.20 -30.07
C SER A 106 5.98 -32.61 -30.50
N GLY A 107 5.64 -33.60 -29.69
CA GLY A 107 6.03 -34.99 -29.92
C GLY A 107 7.51 -35.27 -29.65
N THR A 108 8.24 -34.30 -29.15
CA THR A 108 9.67 -34.41 -28.80
C THR A 108 9.87 -34.08 -27.34
N LEU A 109 10.80 -34.80 -26.70
CA LEU A 109 11.13 -34.48 -25.30
C LEU A 109 11.79 -33.10 -25.23
N GLN A 110 11.14 -32.17 -24.50
CA GLN A 110 11.74 -30.87 -24.21
C GLN A 110 12.94 -31.06 -23.28
N ARG A 111 14.12 -30.77 -23.79
CA ARG A 111 15.34 -30.72 -22.97
C ARG A 111 15.37 -29.36 -22.26
N ALA A 112 14.87 -29.33 -21.05
CA ALA A 112 15.01 -28.16 -20.20
C ALA A 112 16.42 -28.11 -19.61
N GLN A 113 17.15 -27.06 -19.91
CA GLN A 113 18.31 -26.52 -19.17
C GLN A 113 19.42 -27.50 -18.70
N ILE A 114 19.38 -28.78 -18.99
CA ILE A 114 20.35 -29.70 -18.46
C ILE A 114 21.14 -30.29 -19.60
N ASP A 115 22.34 -29.79 -19.67
CA ASP A 115 23.56 -30.48 -20.03
C ASP A 115 23.74 -30.94 -21.46
N ASN A 116 24.48 -30.13 -22.17
CA ASN A 116 25.44 -30.65 -23.10
C ASN A 116 26.61 -31.26 -22.29
N TYR A 117 26.47 -32.51 -21.85
CA TYR A 117 27.65 -33.35 -21.72
C TYR A 117 27.95 -33.84 -23.12
N ASP A 118 28.87 -33.17 -23.77
CA ASP A 118 29.53 -33.72 -24.95
C ASP A 118 30.41 -34.87 -24.45
N ASP A 119 30.01 -36.10 -24.77
CA ASP A 119 30.94 -37.25 -24.78
C ASP A 119 31.84 -37.17 -26.02
#